data_3767b5a611b6e4500ec234c133386114
#
_entry.id   3767b5a611b6e4500ec234c133386114
#
_cell.length_a   1.000
_cell.length_b   1.000
_cell.length_c   1.000
_cell.angle_alpha   90.00
_cell.angle_beta   90.00
_cell.angle_gamma   90.00
#
_symmetry.space_group_name_H-M   'P 1'
#
loop_
_entity.id
_entity.type
_entity.pdbx_description
1 polymer ?
#
loop_
_entity_poly.entity_id
_entity_poly.type
_entity_poly.pdbx_seq_one_letter_code
_entity_poly.pdbx_strand_id
1 'polypeptide(L)'
;MPLPTLTVPLRGRGRPRTQAPKIQTVLISSDYHAPFVDWPTYHAMRHFLSDIRPDYHVINGDAIDAFELSRFSKDPHRFGQTVEELEIFNNILDELYEASPTTITKFIAGNHSARITNRFYDNADLLALVSPTRDPNDVLIQALGLKQRGISYLPYREVLDIGGFLITHGEAYGIHPSQAELKRYGMSGVSGHCHRNTSFEMKNRRGFAKWWTIGGLCRHDMDYRPTNDWNNGIGLYEGVVGTDLFQFHQIEIIGGRFLFQGKLYDQDGVHSSL
;
A
#
# COMPACT_ATOMS: atom_id res chain seq x y z
N MET A 1 51.86 31.79 4.60
CA MET A 1 51.23 30.86 5.58
C MET A 1 51.22 29.48 4.95
N PRO A 2 51.83 28.45 5.56
CA PRO A 2 51.78 27.08 5.03
C PRO A 2 50.38 26.51 5.23
N LEU A 3 49.89 25.77 4.24
CA LEU A 3 48.59 25.06 4.28
C LEU A 3 48.63 23.97 5.35
N PRO A 4 47.52 23.72 6.08
CA PRO A 4 47.47 22.67 7.10
C PRO A 4 47.60 21.30 6.47
N THR A 5 48.53 20.49 6.96
CA THR A 5 48.74 19.10 6.56
C THR A 5 47.60 18.26 7.10
N LEU A 6 46.84 17.66 6.20
CA LEU A 6 45.76 16.69 6.54
C LEU A 6 46.42 15.39 6.98
N THR A 7 46.47 15.12 8.29
CA THR A 7 46.89 13.84 8.83
C THR A 7 45.70 12.86 8.76
N VAL A 8 45.80 11.87 7.85
CA VAL A 8 44.88 10.72 7.82
C VAL A 8 45.27 9.77 8.96
N PRO A 9 44.37 9.45 9.90
CA PRO A 9 44.71 8.51 10.96
C PRO A 9 44.91 7.12 10.39
N LEU A 10 46.06 6.49 10.69
CA LEU A 10 46.36 5.11 10.38
C LEU A 10 45.34 4.19 11.07
N ARG A 11 44.65 3.38 10.29
CA ARG A 11 43.63 2.43 10.74
C ARG A 11 44.23 1.43 11.75
N GLY A 12 43.69 1.40 12.97
CA GLY A 12 43.90 0.38 13.95
C GLY A 12 43.47 -1.00 13.42
N ARG A 13 44.28 -2.02 13.67
CA ARG A 13 44.00 -3.43 13.37
C ARG A 13 42.82 -3.90 14.23
N GLY A 14 41.75 -4.34 13.58
CA GLY A 14 40.57 -4.95 14.20
C GLY A 14 39.29 -4.33 13.69
N ARG A 15 38.90 -4.62 12.42
CA ARG A 15 37.52 -4.38 11.99
C ARG A 15 36.60 -5.30 12.82
N PRO A 16 35.61 -4.78 13.54
CA PRO A 16 34.54 -5.63 14.03
C PRO A 16 33.97 -6.41 12.82
N ARG A 17 33.63 -7.69 13.01
CA ARG A 17 32.86 -8.45 12.03
C ARG A 17 31.61 -7.62 11.76
N THR A 18 31.54 -6.93 10.63
CA THR A 18 30.34 -6.27 10.17
C THR A 18 29.31 -7.37 9.96
N GLN A 19 28.24 -7.34 10.74
CA GLN A 19 27.06 -8.17 10.46
C GLN A 19 26.69 -7.94 8.99
N ALA A 20 26.29 -8.99 8.30
CA ALA A 20 25.76 -8.84 6.94
C ALA A 20 24.63 -7.80 6.93
N PRO A 21 24.56 -6.93 5.92
CA PRO A 21 23.51 -5.94 5.86
C PRO A 21 22.16 -6.64 5.87
N LYS A 22 21.25 -6.20 6.74
CA LYS A 22 19.90 -6.72 6.80
C LYS A 22 19.08 -6.08 5.66
N ILE A 23 18.58 -6.92 4.76
CA ILE A 23 17.61 -6.50 3.74
C ILE A 23 16.21 -6.56 4.36
N GLN A 24 15.41 -5.57 4.11
CA GLN A 24 14.00 -5.50 4.48
C GLN A 24 13.16 -5.54 3.21
N THR A 25 12.13 -6.39 3.21
CA THR A 25 11.22 -6.57 2.10
C THR A 25 9.81 -6.12 2.48
N VAL A 26 9.16 -5.36 1.59
CA VAL A 26 7.80 -4.84 1.82
C VAL A 26 6.96 -5.04 0.57
N LEU A 27 5.93 -5.88 0.66
CA LEU A 27 4.89 -5.98 -0.36
C LEU A 27 3.88 -4.85 -0.15
N ILE A 28 3.48 -4.17 -1.21
CA ILE A 28 2.48 -3.11 -1.19
C ILE A 28 1.35 -3.48 -2.15
N SER A 29 0.14 -3.58 -1.62
CA SER A 29 -1.11 -3.76 -2.36
C SER A 29 -2.07 -2.62 -2.07
N SER A 30 -2.96 -2.27 -2.99
CA SER A 30 -3.82 -1.10 -2.88
C SER A 30 -5.16 -1.30 -3.59
N ASP A 31 -6.15 -0.49 -3.22
CA ASP A 31 -7.37 -0.29 -4.00
C ASP A 31 -8.12 -1.61 -4.29
N TYR A 32 -8.48 -2.32 -3.23
CA TYR A 32 -9.28 -3.56 -3.31
C TYR A 32 -10.75 -3.26 -3.63
N HIS A 33 -11.27 -2.16 -3.09
CA HIS A 33 -12.66 -1.73 -3.27
C HIS A 33 -13.68 -2.85 -3.06
N ALA A 34 -13.56 -3.64 -1.98
CA ALA A 34 -14.61 -4.61 -1.69
C ALA A 34 -16.00 -3.97 -1.78
N PRO A 35 -16.97 -4.56 -2.49
CA PRO A 35 -17.03 -5.93 -3.00
C PRO A 35 -16.45 -6.11 -4.43
N PHE A 36 -15.88 -5.07 -5.05
CA PHE A 36 -15.41 -5.07 -6.44
C PHE A 36 -14.00 -5.62 -6.62
N VAL A 37 -13.56 -6.51 -5.74
CA VAL A 37 -12.24 -7.15 -5.84
C VAL A 37 -12.14 -7.92 -7.16
N ASP A 38 -11.02 -7.74 -7.88
CA ASP A 38 -10.65 -8.61 -8.99
C ASP A 38 -10.02 -9.89 -8.42
N TRP A 39 -10.83 -10.91 -8.24
CA TRP A 39 -10.44 -12.14 -7.55
C TRP A 39 -9.25 -12.86 -8.20
N PRO A 40 -9.15 -13.00 -9.54
CA PRO A 40 -7.95 -13.56 -10.15
C PRO A 40 -6.69 -12.77 -9.80
N THR A 41 -6.74 -11.45 -9.85
CA THR A 41 -5.64 -10.55 -9.46
C THR A 41 -5.28 -10.68 -7.98
N TYR A 42 -6.29 -10.73 -7.11
CA TYR A 42 -6.09 -10.92 -5.67
C TYR A 42 -5.43 -12.27 -5.36
N HIS A 43 -5.90 -13.35 -5.96
CA HIS A 43 -5.32 -14.69 -5.72
C HIS A 43 -3.87 -14.77 -6.22
N ALA A 44 -3.56 -14.21 -7.39
CA ALA A 44 -2.18 -14.14 -7.88
C ALA A 44 -1.27 -13.38 -6.89
N MET A 45 -1.72 -12.23 -6.36
CA MET A 45 -1.00 -11.48 -5.34
C MET A 45 -0.86 -12.27 -4.02
N ARG A 46 -1.91 -12.97 -3.58
CA ARG A 46 -1.89 -13.81 -2.37
C ARG A 46 -0.89 -14.98 -2.50
N HIS A 47 -0.80 -15.61 -3.66
CA HIS A 47 0.20 -16.65 -3.93
C HIS A 47 1.61 -16.05 -3.92
N PHE A 48 1.79 -14.85 -4.46
CA PHE A 48 3.06 -14.13 -4.39
C PHE A 48 3.45 -13.82 -2.94
N LEU A 49 2.53 -13.29 -2.12
CA LEU A 49 2.73 -13.06 -0.69
C LEU A 49 3.20 -14.34 0.02
N SER A 50 2.56 -15.48 -0.25
CA SER A 50 2.89 -16.77 0.35
C SER A 50 4.27 -17.29 -0.07
N ASP A 51 4.69 -17.03 -1.31
CA ASP A 51 5.98 -17.49 -1.85
C ASP A 51 7.15 -16.63 -1.34
N ILE A 52 7.02 -15.29 -1.39
CA ILE A 52 8.12 -14.38 -1.03
C ILE A 52 8.25 -14.13 0.47
N ARG A 53 7.15 -14.26 1.23
CA ARG A 53 7.08 -14.03 2.69
C ARG A 53 7.81 -12.77 3.12
N PRO A 54 7.38 -11.58 2.69
CA PRO A 54 8.08 -10.34 2.98
C PRO A 54 8.05 -10.04 4.49
N ASP A 55 8.97 -9.19 4.97
CA ASP A 55 8.94 -8.72 6.36
C ASP A 55 7.64 -7.96 6.67
N TYR A 56 7.15 -7.18 5.70
CA TYR A 56 5.93 -6.39 5.83
C TYR A 56 5.02 -6.52 4.61
N HIS A 57 3.73 -6.50 4.86
CA HIS A 57 2.71 -6.25 3.85
C HIS A 57 1.97 -4.95 4.18
N VAL A 58 1.98 -3.99 3.28
CA VAL A 58 1.26 -2.73 3.41
C VAL A 58 0.02 -2.76 2.53
N ILE A 59 -1.15 -2.78 3.17
CA ILE A 59 -2.44 -2.55 2.52
C ILE A 59 -2.59 -1.03 2.40
N ASN A 60 -2.41 -0.50 1.19
CA ASN A 60 -2.21 0.91 0.93
C ASN A 60 -3.50 1.64 0.51
N GLY A 61 -4.54 1.50 1.30
CA GLY A 61 -5.80 2.23 1.16
C GLY A 61 -6.85 1.58 0.27
N ASP A 62 -8.01 2.18 0.31
CA ASP A 62 -9.22 1.81 -0.44
C ASP A 62 -9.53 0.32 -0.42
N ALA A 63 -9.56 -0.23 0.80
CA ALA A 63 -9.90 -1.61 1.09
C ALA A 63 -11.36 -1.93 0.78
N ILE A 64 -12.25 -0.99 1.08
CA ILE A 64 -13.71 -1.04 0.84
C ILE A 64 -14.14 0.13 -0.03
N ASP A 65 -15.25 -0.02 -0.75
CA ASP A 65 -15.77 1.06 -1.59
C ASP A 65 -16.51 2.15 -0.79
N ALA A 66 -17.19 1.77 0.29
CA ALA A 66 -17.98 2.67 1.14
C ALA A 66 -18.90 3.62 0.32
N PHE A 67 -19.54 3.09 -0.72
CA PHE A 67 -20.35 3.83 -1.68
C PHE A 67 -21.47 4.61 -1.02
N GLU A 68 -22.17 4.01 -0.08
CA GLU A 68 -23.29 4.62 0.64
C GLU A 68 -22.91 5.90 1.39
N LEU A 69 -21.65 6.01 1.76
CA LEU A 69 -21.10 7.15 2.49
C LEU A 69 -20.49 8.20 1.55
N SER A 70 -20.53 7.95 0.24
CA SER A 70 -20.05 8.86 -0.79
C SER A 70 -20.85 10.18 -0.79
N ARG A 71 -20.22 11.25 -1.29
CA ARG A 71 -20.89 12.56 -1.54
C ARG A 71 -21.60 12.61 -2.88
N PHE A 72 -21.35 11.65 -3.77
CA PHE A 72 -21.94 11.58 -5.10
C PHE A 72 -23.37 11.04 -5.05
N SER A 73 -24.12 11.24 -6.15
CA SER A 73 -25.44 10.64 -6.33
C SER A 73 -25.38 9.14 -6.15
N LYS A 74 -26.37 8.59 -5.46
CA LYS A 74 -26.35 7.18 -5.04
C LYS A 74 -27.34 6.38 -5.85
N ASP A 75 -26.94 5.21 -6.31
CA ASP A 75 -27.83 4.21 -6.82
C ASP A 75 -28.60 3.58 -5.64
N PRO A 76 -29.95 3.68 -5.61
CA PRO A 76 -30.77 3.08 -4.55
C PRO A 76 -30.59 1.56 -4.42
N HIS A 77 -30.19 0.87 -5.49
CA HIS A 77 -29.96 -0.58 -5.48
C HIS A 77 -28.68 -1.00 -4.75
N ARG A 78 -27.81 -0.04 -4.41
CA ARG A 78 -26.53 -0.26 -3.71
C ARG A 78 -26.58 0.13 -2.23
N PHE A 79 -27.76 0.31 -1.64
CA PHE A 79 -27.89 0.55 -0.21
C PHE A 79 -27.77 -0.76 0.59
N GLY A 80 -27.21 -0.68 1.81
CA GLY A 80 -27.02 -1.82 2.72
C GLY A 80 -25.75 -2.61 2.46
N GLN A 81 -24.89 -2.19 1.53
CA GLN A 81 -23.71 -2.94 1.13
C GLN A 81 -22.48 -2.72 2.03
N THR A 82 -22.43 -1.65 2.82
CA THR A 82 -21.22 -1.35 3.65
C THR A 82 -20.87 -2.47 4.63
N VAL A 83 -21.87 -3.18 5.18
CA VAL A 83 -21.61 -4.32 6.06
C VAL A 83 -21.01 -5.48 5.28
N GLU A 84 -21.55 -5.81 4.10
CA GLU A 84 -21.02 -6.85 3.21
C GLU A 84 -19.59 -6.52 2.75
N GLU A 85 -19.31 -5.26 2.42
CA GLU A 85 -17.96 -4.78 2.07
C GLU A 85 -16.96 -5.07 3.20
N LEU A 86 -17.35 -4.77 4.45
CA LEU A 86 -16.54 -5.04 5.64
C LEU A 86 -16.36 -6.54 5.88
N GLU A 87 -17.40 -7.36 5.69
CA GLU A 87 -17.32 -8.82 5.82
C GLU A 87 -16.38 -9.43 4.79
N ILE A 88 -16.49 -9.03 3.52
CA ILE A 88 -15.60 -9.47 2.45
C ILE A 88 -14.16 -9.11 2.79
N PHE A 89 -13.92 -7.86 3.22
CA PHE A 89 -12.57 -7.44 3.51
C PHE A 89 -11.99 -8.08 4.79
N ASN A 90 -12.82 -8.38 5.79
CA ASN A 90 -12.40 -9.18 6.94
C ASN A 90 -11.92 -10.59 6.53
N ASN A 91 -12.63 -11.25 5.61
CA ASN A 91 -12.21 -12.55 5.07
C ASN A 91 -10.86 -12.43 4.32
N ILE A 92 -10.68 -11.36 3.53
CA ILE A 92 -9.40 -11.07 2.87
C ILE A 92 -8.27 -10.92 3.90
N LEU A 93 -8.49 -10.21 5.00
CA LEU A 93 -7.47 -10.06 6.05
C LEU A 93 -7.08 -11.41 6.68
N ASP A 94 -8.03 -12.29 6.89
CA ASP A 94 -7.78 -13.63 7.42
C ASP A 94 -7.01 -14.50 6.42
N GLU A 95 -7.39 -14.49 5.14
CA GLU A 95 -6.67 -15.19 4.06
C GLU A 95 -5.23 -14.68 3.87
N LEU A 96 -5.00 -13.37 4.00
CA LEU A 96 -3.65 -12.79 3.91
C LEU A 96 -2.78 -13.24 5.08
N TYR A 97 -3.34 -13.31 6.28
CA TYR A 97 -2.64 -13.85 7.45
C TYR A 97 -2.30 -15.33 7.25
N GLU A 98 -3.25 -16.16 6.78
CA GLU A 98 -3.02 -17.57 6.48
C GLU A 98 -1.94 -17.78 5.42
N ALA A 99 -1.92 -16.93 4.38
CA ALA A 99 -0.94 -17.01 3.31
C ALA A 99 0.49 -16.74 3.79
N SER A 100 0.68 -15.83 4.77
CA SER A 100 2.00 -15.52 5.32
C SER A 100 1.92 -15.08 6.79
N PRO A 101 1.82 -16.01 7.75
CA PRO A 101 1.63 -15.70 9.18
C PRO A 101 2.80 -14.95 9.81
N THR A 102 3.97 -14.98 9.21
CA THR A 102 5.18 -14.29 9.71
C THR A 102 5.31 -12.85 9.22
N THR A 103 4.55 -12.47 8.21
CA THR A 103 4.55 -11.13 7.64
C THR A 103 3.79 -10.16 8.54
N ILE A 104 4.40 -9.02 8.86
CA ILE A 104 3.74 -7.97 9.65
C ILE A 104 2.89 -7.11 8.72
N THR A 105 1.57 -7.14 8.90
CA THR A 105 0.66 -6.34 8.10
C THR A 105 0.48 -4.93 8.68
N LYS A 106 0.49 -3.93 7.80
CA LYS A 106 0.16 -2.53 8.09
C LYS A 106 -0.98 -2.08 7.19
N PHE A 107 -1.88 -1.28 7.74
CA PHE A 107 -3.02 -0.74 7.01
C PHE A 107 -2.93 0.78 6.94
N ILE A 108 -2.89 1.34 5.75
CA ILE A 108 -3.02 2.78 5.50
C ILE A 108 -4.45 3.02 5.00
N ALA A 109 -5.16 3.95 5.60
CA ALA A 109 -6.51 4.30 5.15
C ALA A 109 -6.47 5.06 3.81
N GLY A 110 -7.39 4.73 2.91
CA GLY A 110 -7.62 5.49 1.68
C GLY A 110 -8.75 6.51 1.81
N ASN A 111 -9.04 7.22 0.73
CA ASN A 111 -10.11 8.22 0.73
C ASN A 111 -11.51 7.58 0.84
N HIS A 112 -11.70 6.33 0.41
CA HIS A 112 -12.95 5.61 0.62
C HIS A 112 -13.14 5.22 2.10
N SER A 113 -12.11 4.76 2.76
CA SER A 113 -12.12 4.53 4.20
C SER A 113 -12.41 5.81 4.99
N ALA A 114 -11.89 6.95 4.53
CA ALA A 114 -12.14 8.25 5.13
C ALA A 114 -13.62 8.69 5.04
N ARG A 115 -14.44 8.10 4.16
CA ARG A 115 -15.88 8.36 4.11
C ARG A 115 -16.55 7.94 5.42
N ILE A 116 -16.11 6.82 6.00
CA ILE A 116 -16.60 6.34 7.30
C ILE A 116 -16.21 7.34 8.40
N THR A 117 -14.93 7.65 8.52
CA THR A 117 -14.44 8.53 9.58
C THR A 117 -15.04 9.93 9.50
N ASN A 118 -15.22 10.48 8.29
CA ASN A 118 -15.85 11.79 8.09
C ASN A 118 -17.31 11.82 8.58
N ARG A 119 -18.07 10.73 8.41
CA ARG A 119 -19.45 10.65 8.93
C ARG A 119 -19.50 10.79 10.44
N PHE A 120 -18.50 10.29 11.15
CA PHE A 120 -18.42 10.43 12.60
C PHE A 120 -17.86 11.78 13.05
N TYR A 121 -17.01 12.45 12.25
CA TYR A 121 -16.68 13.85 12.47
C TYR A 121 -17.91 14.76 12.36
N ASP A 122 -18.76 14.48 11.37
CA ASP A 122 -20.00 15.24 11.16
C ASP A 122 -21.07 14.94 12.25
N ASN A 123 -20.94 13.83 13.01
CA ASN A 123 -21.91 13.36 14.00
C ASN A 123 -21.20 12.94 15.30
N ALA A 124 -20.60 13.92 15.98
CA ALA A 124 -19.80 13.70 17.19
C ALA A 124 -20.54 12.99 18.34
N ASP A 125 -21.87 13.18 18.43
CA ASP A 125 -22.70 12.52 19.43
C ASP A 125 -22.78 11.01 19.20
N LEU A 126 -22.90 10.59 17.93
CA LEU A 126 -22.88 9.17 17.57
C LEU A 126 -21.49 8.56 17.83
N LEU A 127 -20.43 9.32 17.57
CA LEU A 127 -19.06 8.86 17.83
C LEU A 127 -18.87 8.52 19.31
N ALA A 128 -19.41 9.32 20.21
CA ALA A 128 -19.32 9.08 21.66
C ALA A 128 -19.97 7.74 22.11
N LEU A 129 -20.92 7.21 21.33
CA LEU A 129 -21.58 5.93 21.61
C LEU A 129 -20.77 4.73 21.14
N VAL A 130 -19.97 4.87 20.08
CA VAL A 130 -19.27 3.74 19.41
C VAL A 130 -17.77 3.74 19.62
N SER A 131 -17.17 4.87 20.02
CA SER A 131 -15.74 4.99 20.30
C SER A 131 -15.52 5.58 21.69
N PRO A 132 -14.98 4.80 22.65
CA PRO A 132 -14.62 5.30 23.97
C PRO A 132 -13.54 6.41 23.95
N THR A 133 -12.67 6.39 22.94
CA THR A 133 -11.61 7.39 22.75
C THR A 133 -12.11 8.63 22.04
N ARG A 134 -13.30 8.56 21.43
CA ARG A 134 -13.87 9.57 20.52
C ARG A 134 -12.99 9.84 19.28
N ASP A 135 -12.16 8.87 18.88
CA ASP A 135 -11.43 8.91 17.63
C ASP A 135 -12.27 8.25 16.51
N PRO A 136 -12.65 8.97 15.45
CA PRO A 136 -13.39 8.40 14.34
C PRO A 136 -12.69 7.23 13.63
N ASN A 137 -11.37 7.15 13.72
CA ASN A 137 -10.60 6.03 13.16
C ASN A 137 -10.87 4.72 13.90
N ASP A 138 -11.21 4.77 15.20
CA ASP A 138 -11.52 3.57 15.97
C ASP A 138 -12.68 2.78 15.38
N VAL A 139 -13.63 3.44 14.70
CA VAL A 139 -14.78 2.77 14.09
C VAL A 139 -14.32 1.79 13.02
N LEU A 140 -13.45 2.21 12.11
CA LEU A 140 -12.91 1.33 11.07
C LEU A 140 -11.95 0.29 11.66
N ILE A 141 -11.10 0.69 12.61
CA ILE A 141 -10.17 -0.21 13.30
C ILE A 141 -10.94 -1.36 13.98
N GLN A 142 -12.09 -1.07 14.61
CA GLN A 142 -12.94 -2.07 15.26
C GLN A 142 -13.69 -2.93 14.24
N ALA A 143 -14.30 -2.30 13.21
CA ALA A 143 -15.05 -2.98 12.17
C ALA A 143 -14.20 -4.01 11.41
N LEU A 144 -12.93 -3.70 11.17
CA LEU A 144 -11.96 -4.60 10.53
C LEU A 144 -11.14 -5.44 11.52
N GLY A 145 -11.40 -5.34 12.83
CA GLY A 145 -10.67 -6.11 13.84
C GLY A 145 -9.15 -5.94 13.77
N LEU A 146 -8.65 -4.76 13.38
CA LEU A 146 -7.22 -4.57 13.10
C LEU A 146 -6.35 -4.77 14.35
N LYS A 147 -6.79 -4.27 15.51
CA LYS A 147 -6.05 -4.46 16.78
C LYS A 147 -5.94 -5.93 17.17
N GLN A 148 -7.03 -6.69 17.01
CA GLN A 148 -7.08 -8.13 17.34
C GLN A 148 -6.16 -8.95 16.43
N ARG A 149 -5.98 -8.50 15.18
CA ARG A 149 -5.08 -9.10 14.18
C ARG A 149 -3.62 -8.60 14.30
N GLY A 150 -3.32 -7.69 15.22
CA GLY A 150 -1.99 -7.09 15.33
C GLY A 150 -1.62 -6.16 14.17
N ILE A 151 -2.59 -5.70 13.39
CA ILE A 151 -2.40 -4.82 12.25
C ILE A 151 -2.35 -3.37 12.73
N SER A 152 -1.25 -2.67 12.43
CA SER A 152 -1.13 -1.24 12.73
C SER A 152 -1.86 -0.41 11.67
N TYR A 153 -2.56 0.64 12.12
CA TYR A 153 -3.37 1.52 11.29
C TYR A 153 -2.74 2.90 11.16
N LEU A 154 -2.69 3.42 9.95
CA LEU A 154 -2.35 4.80 9.64
C LEU A 154 -3.58 5.49 9.04
N PRO A 155 -3.98 6.66 9.56
CA PRO A 155 -5.09 7.46 9.00
C PRO A 155 -4.85 7.87 7.55
N TYR A 156 -5.93 8.21 6.85
CA TYR A 156 -5.83 8.77 5.50
C TYR A 156 -4.96 10.03 5.47
N ARG A 157 -4.12 10.15 4.45
CA ARG A 157 -3.09 11.19 4.25
C ARG A 157 -1.83 11.03 5.10
N GLU A 158 -1.79 10.11 6.02
CA GLU A 158 -0.55 9.78 6.70
C GLU A 158 0.43 9.04 5.77
N VAL A 159 1.69 9.14 6.09
CA VAL A 159 2.79 8.60 5.30
C VAL A 159 3.59 7.61 6.15
N LEU A 160 3.79 6.41 5.63
CA LEU A 160 4.73 5.46 6.20
C LEU A 160 6.10 5.70 5.56
N ASP A 161 7.09 6.08 6.38
CA ASP A 161 8.48 6.24 5.94
C ASP A 161 9.29 4.98 6.26
N ILE A 162 9.91 4.42 5.24
CA ILE A 162 10.79 3.25 5.36
C ILE A 162 12.20 3.67 4.93
N GLY A 163 12.94 4.33 5.84
CA GLY A 163 14.30 4.73 5.58
C GLY A 163 14.48 5.72 4.41
N GLY A 164 13.52 6.63 4.24
CA GLY A 164 13.53 7.64 3.18
C GLY A 164 12.76 7.24 1.92
N PHE A 165 12.14 6.06 1.90
CA PHE A 165 11.14 5.67 0.90
C PHE A 165 9.74 5.79 1.51
N LEU A 166 8.87 6.56 0.86
CA LEU A 166 7.56 6.92 1.37
C LEU A 166 6.46 6.02 0.79
N ILE A 167 5.55 5.55 1.64
CA ILE A 167 4.34 4.83 1.23
C ILE A 167 3.13 5.59 1.74
N THR A 168 2.21 5.94 0.86
CA THR A 168 0.96 6.61 1.19
C THR A 168 -0.12 6.18 0.20
N HIS A 169 -1.40 6.29 0.58
CA HIS A 169 -2.46 6.02 -0.40
C HIS A 169 -2.39 6.96 -1.60
N GLY A 170 -2.04 8.23 -1.37
CA GLY A 170 -1.97 9.26 -2.39
C GLY A 170 -3.28 10.05 -2.55
N GLU A 171 -3.20 11.13 -3.34
CA GLU A 171 -4.33 12.01 -3.64
C GLU A 171 -4.36 12.42 -5.13
N ALA A 172 -3.32 12.09 -5.89
CA ALA A 172 -3.19 12.50 -7.28
C ALA A 172 -3.87 11.50 -8.23
N TYR A 173 -4.81 11.99 -9.03
CA TYR A 173 -5.57 11.18 -10.01
C TYR A 173 -5.55 11.75 -11.44
N GLY A 174 -4.84 12.87 -11.67
CA GLY A 174 -4.70 13.50 -12.99
C GLY A 174 -3.91 12.66 -13.99
N ILE A 175 -3.54 13.23 -15.14
CA ILE A 175 -2.81 12.55 -16.23
C ILE A 175 -1.43 12.05 -15.76
N HIS A 176 -0.77 12.79 -14.87
CA HIS A 176 0.58 12.49 -14.37
C HIS A 176 0.59 12.36 -12.83
N PRO A 177 -0.05 11.32 -12.26
CA PRO A 177 -0.20 11.21 -10.80
C PRO A 177 1.15 11.04 -10.10
N SER A 178 2.05 10.21 -10.61
CA SER A 178 3.39 10.01 -10.04
C SER A 178 4.24 11.30 -10.02
N GLN A 179 4.10 12.17 -11.04
CA GLN A 179 4.76 13.46 -11.06
C GLN A 179 4.20 14.40 -9.98
N ALA A 180 2.88 14.41 -9.81
CA ALA A 180 2.22 15.25 -8.82
C ALA A 180 2.63 14.86 -7.39
N GLU A 181 2.64 13.57 -7.09
CA GLU A 181 3.08 13.07 -5.77
C GLU A 181 4.58 13.32 -5.54
N LEU A 182 5.43 13.10 -6.54
CA LEU A 182 6.86 13.41 -6.42
C LEU A 182 7.11 14.90 -6.13
N LYS A 183 6.36 15.80 -6.77
CA LYS A 183 6.46 17.24 -6.48
C LYS A 183 5.98 17.59 -5.07
N ARG A 184 4.96 16.89 -4.56
CA ARG A 184 4.41 17.09 -3.21
C ARG A 184 5.42 16.70 -2.13
N TYR A 185 6.01 15.53 -2.26
CA TYR A 185 6.86 14.94 -1.21
C TYR A 185 8.36 15.24 -1.41
N GLY A 186 8.83 15.45 -2.63
CA GLY A 186 10.24 15.72 -2.92
C GLY A 186 11.19 14.56 -2.65
N MET A 187 10.68 13.37 -2.38
CA MET A 187 11.39 12.14 -2.02
C MET A 187 10.85 10.96 -2.83
N SER A 188 11.62 9.86 -2.86
CA SER A 188 11.15 8.63 -3.50
C SER A 188 10.01 7.99 -2.71
N GLY A 189 9.05 7.39 -3.42
CA GLY A 189 7.93 6.74 -2.76
C GLY A 189 6.93 6.13 -3.73
N VAL A 190 5.86 5.57 -3.16
CA VAL A 190 4.79 4.89 -3.89
C VAL A 190 3.42 5.28 -3.36
N SER A 191 2.45 5.34 -4.27
CA SER A 191 1.03 5.51 -3.93
C SER A 191 0.12 4.61 -4.77
N GLY A 192 -1.11 4.39 -4.28
CA GLY A 192 -2.25 3.80 -4.99
C GLY A 192 -3.16 4.86 -5.58
N HIS A 193 -4.46 4.81 -5.24
CA HIS A 193 -5.51 5.80 -5.50
C HIS A 193 -5.89 6.02 -6.97
N CYS A 194 -4.94 6.15 -7.85
CA CYS A 194 -5.21 6.42 -9.27
C CYS A 194 -5.46 5.15 -10.09
N HIS A 195 -5.26 3.97 -9.53
CA HIS A 195 -5.38 2.65 -10.15
C HIS A 195 -4.53 2.48 -11.43
N ARG A 196 -3.36 3.15 -11.49
CA ARG A 196 -2.50 3.12 -12.67
C ARG A 196 -1.04 2.87 -12.30
N ASN A 197 -0.41 1.97 -13.03
CA ASN A 197 1.02 1.72 -12.94
C ASN A 197 1.78 2.80 -13.71
N THR A 198 2.20 3.87 -13.03
CA THR A 198 3.03 4.92 -13.62
C THR A 198 4.25 5.21 -12.76
N SER A 199 5.26 5.85 -13.33
CA SER A 199 6.38 6.36 -12.55
C SER A 199 6.91 7.66 -13.13
N PHE A 200 7.50 8.49 -12.26
CA PHE A 200 8.15 9.72 -12.65
C PHE A 200 9.41 9.94 -11.81
N GLU A 201 10.49 10.34 -12.46
CA GLU A 201 11.79 10.57 -11.83
C GLU A 201 12.25 12.01 -12.06
N MET A 202 12.85 12.61 -11.05
CA MET A 202 13.51 13.91 -11.18
C MET A 202 14.78 14.00 -10.33
N LYS A 203 15.74 14.77 -10.81
CA LYS A 203 16.94 15.13 -10.05
C LYS A 203 16.64 16.36 -9.20
N ASN A 204 16.96 16.30 -7.94
CA ASN A 204 16.93 17.45 -7.01
C ASN A 204 18.29 17.63 -6.33
N ARG A 205 18.39 18.55 -5.34
CA ARG A 205 19.65 18.81 -4.63
C ARG A 205 20.16 17.63 -3.80
N ARG A 206 19.31 16.65 -3.48
CA ARG A 206 19.64 15.45 -2.72
C ARG A 206 20.00 14.25 -3.61
N GLY A 207 19.87 14.40 -4.93
CA GLY A 207 20.11 13.33 -5.90
C GLY A 207 18.87 13.06 -6.75
N PHE A 208 18.72 11.81 -7.20
CA PHE A 208 17.53 11.37 -7.92
C PHE A 208 16.45 10.95 -6.93
N ALA A 209 15.21 11.36 -7.21
CA ALA A 209 14.02 10.90 -6.51
C ALA A 209 13.02 10.38 -7.56
N LYS A 210 12.35 9.28 -7.26
CA LYS A 210 11.38 8.66 -8.14
C LYS A 210 10.12 8.27 -7.38
N TRP A 211 8.98 8.57 -7.97
CA TRP A 211 7.68 8.17 -7.44
C TRP A 211 7.00 7.18 -8.36
N TRP A 212 6.44 6.15 -7.77
CA TRP A 212 5.62 5.18 -8.47
C TRP A 212 4.17 5.31 -8.03
N THR A 213 3.24 5.03 -8.93
CA THR A 213 1.87 4.71 -8.58
C THR A 213 1.58 3.28 -8.99
N ILE A 214 0.94 2.52 -8.14
CA ILE A 214 0.58 1.13 -8.45
C ILE A 214 -0.89 1.03 -8.83
N GLY A 215 -1.21 0.03 -9.63
CA GLY A 215 -2.59 -0.32 -9.98
C GLY A 215 -3.37 -0.83 -8.78
N GLY A 216 -4.68 -1.00 -8.97
CA GLY A 216 -5.55 -1.54 -7.93
C GLY A 216 -5.68 -3.06 -7.97
N LEU A 217 -6.28 -3.63 -6.92
CA LEU A 217 -6.73 -5.03 -6.87
C LEU A 217 -8.23 -5.14 -7.14
N CYS A 218 -8.85 -4.10 -7.65
CA CYS A 218 -10.27 -4.07 -8.01
C CYS A 218 -10.49 -4.31 -9.50
N ARG A 219 -11.73 -4.67 -9.85
CA ARG A 219 -12.19 -4.76 -11.23
C ARG A 219 -12.22 -3.38 -11.89
N HIS A 220 -12.14 -3.36 -13.22
CA HIS A 220 -12.14 -2.10 -13.98
C HIS A 220 -13.53 -1.71 -14.52
N ASP A 221 -14.52 -2.57 -14.36
CA ASP A 221 -15.90 -2.37 -14.83
C ASP A 221 -16.83 -1.77 -13.76
N MET A 222 -16.31 -0.84 -12.97
CA MET A 222 -17.08 -0.17 -11.93
C MET A 222 -18.21 0.69 -12.53
N ASP A 223 -19.42 0.55 -12.04
CA ASP A 223 -20.63 1.22 -12.54
C ASP A 223 -20.50 2.75 -12.63
N TYR A 224 -19.76 3.34 -11.71
CA TYR A 224 -19.56 4.80 -11.65
C TYR A 224 -18.44 5.30 -12.58
N ARG A 225 -17.67 4.42 -13.21
CA ARG A 225 -16.60 4.77 -14.14
C ARG A 225 -16.40 3.69 -15.22
N PRO A 226 -17.40 3.53 -16.11
CA PRO A 226 -17.39 2.45 -17.12
C PRO A 226 -16.26 2.57 -18.15
N THR A 227 -15.72 3.77 -18.36
CA THR A 227 -14.55 4.01 -19.19
C THR A 227 -13.44 4.58 -18.33
N ASN A 228 -12.36 3.85 -18.18
CA ASN A 228 -11.20 4.24 -17.40
C ASN A 228 -9.90 3.75 -18.05
N ASP A 229 -8.79 4.26 -17.54
CA ASP A 229 -7.42 3.91 -17.92
C ASP A 229 -6.71 3.13 -16.80
N TRP A 230 -7.49 2.37 -16.02
CA TRP A 230 -7.03 1.61 -14.88
C TRP A 230 -6.29 0.34 -15.29
N ASN A 231 -5.37 -0.07 -14.46
CA ASN A 231 -4.73 -1.38 -14.54
C ASN A 231 -4.51 -1.97 -13.15
N ASN A 232 -4.24 -3.27 -13.09
CA ASN A 232 -3.94 -3.94 -11.84
C ASN A 232 -2.42 -3.98 -11.62
N GLY A 233 -2.03 -3.96 -10.34
CA GLY A 233 -0.62 -4.03 -10.00
C GLY A 233 -0.35 -3.92 -8.51
N ILE A 234 0.86 -4.33 -8.15
CA ILE A 234 1.40 -4.31 -6.80
C ILE A 234 2.81 -3.73 -6.79
N GLY A 235 3.33 -3.43 -5.61
CA GLY A 235 4.71 -2.99 -5.44
C GLY A 235 5.48 -3.93 -4.53
N LEU A 236 6.76 -4.19 -4.84
CA LEU A 236 7.69 -4.84 -3.93
C LEU A 236 8.88 -3.92 -3.69
N TYR A 237 9.09 -3.53 -2.44
CA TYR A 237 10.25 -2.79 -1.99
C TYR A 237 11.26 -3.74 -1.35
N GLU A 238 12.54 -3.58 -1.69
CA GLU A 238 13.67 -4.25 -1.07
C GLU A 238 14.71 -3.18 -0.71
N GLY A 239 15.04 -3.04 0.57
CA GLY A 239 15.96 -2.01 1.03
C GLY A 239 16.92 -2.49 2.09
N VAL A 240 18.11 -1.87 2.15
CA VAL A 240 19.11 -2.17 3.18
C VAL A 240 18.81 -1.29 4.40
N VAL A 241 18.48 -1.94 5.52
CA VAL A 241 18.11 -1.27 6.77
C VAL A 241 19.17 -0.28 7.21
N GLY A 242 18.74 0.96 7.51
CA GLY A 242 19.62 2.04 7.98
C GLY A 242 20.43 2.74 6.88
N THR A 243 20.07 2.52 5.61
CA THR A 243 20.66 3.21 4.45
C THR A 243 19.55 3.72 3.52
N ASP A 244 19.93 4.49 2.50
CA ASP A 244 19.09 4.92 1.39
C ASP A 244 19.15 4.00 0.16
N LEU A 245 19.81 2.84 0.30
CA LEU A 245 19.91 1.85 -0.77
C LEU A 245 18.66 0.98 -0.81
N PHE A 246 17.89 1.10 -1.88
CA PHE A 246 16.71 0.28 -2.12
C PHE A 246 16.51 -0.02 -3.61
N GLN A 247 15.70 -1.05 -3.86
CA GLN A 247 15.12 -1.37 -5.15
C GLN A 247 13.59 -1.40 -5.00
N PHE A 248 12.87 -0.88 -5.98
CA PHE A 248 11.42 -0.97 -6.04
C PHE A 248 10.99 -1.63 -7.34
N HIS A 249 10.20 -2.69 -7.23
CA HIS A 249 9.60 -3.42 -8.34
C HIS A 249 8.13 -3.03 -8.43
N GLN A 250 7.78 -2.30 -9.49
CA GLN A 250 6.39 -2.07 -9.87
C GLN A 250 5.96 -3.27 -10.72
N ILE A 251 5.05 -4.08 -10.21
CA ILE A 251 4.62 -5.34 -10.81
C ILE A 251 3.22 -5.13 -11.37
N GLU A 252 3.10 -5.13 -12.69
CA GLU A 252 1.82 -5.09 -13.39
C GLU A 252 1.19 -6.47 -13.41
N ILE A 253 -0.12 -6.55 -13.16
CA ILE A 253 -0.90 -7.80 -13.20
C ILE A 253 -1.84 -7.72 -14.38
N ILE A 254 -1.69 -8.64 -15.35
CA ILE A 254 -2.44 -8.64 -16.60
C ILE A 254 -3.36 -9.85 -16.64
N GLY A 255 -4.67 -9.61 -16.61
CA GLY A 255 -5.67 -10.69 -16.61
C GLY A 255 -5.47 -11.68 -15.45
N GLY A 256 -5.19 -11.16 -14.25
CA GLY A 256 -5.02 -11.95 -13.03
C GLY A 256 -3.70 -12.74 -12.97
N ARG A 257 -2.66 -12.35 -13.72
CA ARG A 257 -1.36 -13.07 -13.73
C ARG A 257 -0.18 -12.14 -14.00
N PHE A 258 0.98 -12.54 -13.51
CA PHE A 258 2.24 -11.81 -13.73
C PHE A 258 3.46 -12.73 -13.60
N LEU A 259 4.59 -12.24 -14.10
CA LEU A 259 5.89 -12.91 -13.98
C LEU A 259 6.78 -12.16 -13.00
N PHE A 260 7.42 -12.89 -12.09
CA PHE A 260 8.46 -12.33 -11.22
C PHE A 260 9.58 -13.38 -11.00
N GLN A 261 10.82 -12.99 -11.24
CA GLN A 261 12.00 -13.83 -11.08
C GLN A 261 11.88 -15.23 -11.72
N GLY A 262 11.30 -15.31 -12.93
CA GLY A 262 11.15 -16.56 -13.68
C GLY A 262 9.99 -17.44 -13.22
N LYS A 263 9.17 -17.00 -12.29
CA LYS A 263 7.94 -17.68 -11.85
C LYS A 263 6.73 -16.95 -12.41
N LEU A 264 5.70 -17.72 -12.82
CA LEU A 264 4.38 -17.22 -13.15
C LEU A 264 3.48 -17.35 -11.90
N TYR A 265 2.79 -16.27 -11.58
CA TYR A 265 1.78 -16.20 -10.52
C TYR A 265 0.42 -15.94 -11.15
N ASP A 266 -0.56 -16.75 -10.82
CA ASP A 266 -1.95 -16.61 -11.24
C ASP A 266 -2.92 -17.06 -10.13
N GLN A 267 -4.20 -17.12 -10.44
CA GLN A 267 -5.22 -17.53 -9.47
C GLN A 267 -5.07 -18.97 -9.00
N ASP A 268 -4.42 -19.84 -9.77
CA ASP A 268 -4.29 -21.27 -9.49
C ASP A 268 -3.00 -21.61 -8.72
N GLY A 269 -2.04 -20.67 -8.66
CA GLY A 269 -0.82 -20.86 -7.88
C GLY A 269 0.43 -20.20 -8.42
N VAL A 270 1.58 -20.84 -8.09
CA VAL A 270 2.92 -20.43 -8.48
C VAL A 270 3.50 -21.48 -9.41
N HIS A 271 3.85 -21.09 -10.62
CA HIS A 271 4.38 -21.97 -11.65
C HIS A 271 5.82 -21.59 -11.97
N SER A 272 6.75 -22.52 -11.73
CA SER A 272 8.15 -22.39 -12.12
C SER A 272 8.37 -23.13 -13.43
N SER A 273 9.14 -22.56 -14.35
CA SER A 273 9.71 -23.38 -15.43
C SER A 273 10.61 -24.43 -14.82
N LEU A 274 10.34 -25.69 -15.10
CA LEU A 274 11.21 -26.82 -14.78
C LEU A 274 12.56 -26.67 -15.47
#